data_841e28d5539e2d2163967677157e8e37
#
_entry.id   841e28d5539e2d2163967677157e8e37
#
_cell.length_a   1.000
_cell.length_b   1.000
_cell.length_c   1.000
_cell.angle_alpha   90.00
_cell.angle_beta   90.00
_cell.angle_gamma   90.00
#
_symmetry.space_group_name_H-M   'P 1'
#
loop_
_entity.id
_entity.type
_entity.pdbx_description
1 polymer ?
#
loop_
_entity_poly.entity_id
_entity_poly.type
_entity_poly.pdbx_seq_one_letter_code
_entity_poly.pdbx_strand_id
1 'polypeptide(L)'
;KTIVCGDSYFAEHEKEAKAQILEWVKAEKPDLFLAGPAFNAGRYGYACATICKAVQDELGVKVLTGMYEENPGADLKNSILIVSTANSAAGMRKAAPAMAKLAMKVMKGEKLGASVEDGYMNQGIRVNFFDKDRGSKRAVKMLLNKLADKPFTTEYPMPSFDRVAPNPAIKDLSKATIALCTSGGIVPK
;
A
#
# COMPACT_ATOMS: atom_id res chain seq x y z
N LYS A 1 -15.27 22.06 -1.19
CA LYS A 1 -14.98 22.60 0.14
C LYS A 1 -13.83 21.83 0.80
N THR A 2 -13.18 22.43 1.78
CA THR A 2 -12.04 21.83 2.49
C THR A 2 -12.34 21.78 3.97
N ILE A 3 -12.03 20.65 4.60
CA ILE A 3 -12.07 20.47 6.05
C ILE A 3 -10.62 20.47 6.55
N VAL A 4 -10.34 21.19 7.61
CA VAL A 4 -9.03 21.23 8.27
C VAL A 4 -9.19 20.69 9.69
N CYS A 5 -8.42 19.64 10.01
CA CYS A 5 -8.36 19.06 11.34
C CYS A 5 -6.90 18.73 11.65
N GLY A 6 -6.42 19.14 12.82
CA GLY A 6 -5.09 18.80 13.30
C GLY A 6 -5.00 17.32 13.67
N ASP A 7 -3.92 16.66 13.29
CA ASP A 7 -3.70 15.24 13.57
C ASP A 7 -3.58 14.93 15.07
N SER A 8 -2.99 15.82 15.84
CA SER A 8 -2.93 15.71 17.31
C SER A 8 -4.31 15.85 17.93
N TYR A 9 -5.08 16.88 17.49
CA TYR A 9 -6.45 17.06 17.96
C TYR A 9 -7.31 15.83 17.63
N PHE A 10 -7.19 15.31 16.42
CA PHE A 10 -7.91 14.10 16.04
C PHE A 10 -7.55 12.91 16.94
N ALA A 11 -6.27 12.72 17.26
CA ALA A 11 -5.82 11.62 18.10
C ALA A 11 -6.36 11.73 19.55
N GLU A 12 -6.47 12.94 20.08
CA GLU A 12 -6.95 13.19 21.45
C GLU A 12 -8.48 13.20 21.55
N HIS A 13 -9.18 13.59 20.47
CA HIS A 13 -10.62 13.80 20.40
C HIS A 13 -11.29 13.03 19.26
N GLU A 14 -10.84 11.80 18.96
CA GLU A 14 -11.25 11.05 17.77
C GLU A 14 -12.77 10.99 17.59
N LYS A 15 -13.50 10.64 18.64
CA LYS A 15 -14.97 10.50 18.56
C LYS A 15 -15.67 11.81 18.21
N GLU A 16 -15.26 12.90 18.85
CA GLU A 16 -15.82 14.23 18.64
C GLU A 16 -15.47 14.77 17.24
N ALA A 17 -14.18 14.72 16.88
CA ALA A 17 -13.70 15.16 15.59
C ALA A 17 -14.36 14.37 14.45
N LYS A 18 -14.50 13.05 14.59
CA LYS A 18 -15.18 12.20 13.62
C LYS A 18 -16.65 12.60 13.46
N ALA A 19 -17.38 12.76 14.55
CA ALA A 19 -18.79 13.16 14.52
C ALA A 19 -18.97 14.52 13.83
N GLN A 20 -18.15 15.50 14.17
CA GLN A 20 -18.20 16.84 13.58
C GLN A 20 -17.90 16.82 12.07
N ILE A 21 -16.89 16.05 11.66
CA ILE A 21 -16.55 15.94 10.23
C ILE A 21 -17.67 15.24 9.47
N LEU A 22 -18.27 14.19 10.02
CA LEU A 22 -19.40 13.50 9.39
C LEU A 22 -20.62 14.43 9.21
N GLU A 23 -20.92 15.28 10.19
CA GLU A 23 -21.98 16.29 10.05
C GLU A 23 -21.70 17.27 8.91
N TRP A 24 -20.47 17.79 8.81
CA TRP A 24 -20.08 18.67 7.72
C TRP A 24 -20.15 17.98 6.35
N VAL A 25 -19.67 16.75 6.23
CA VAL A 25 -19.76 15.99 4.98
C VAL A 25 -21.22 15.73 4.61
N LYS A 26 -22.06 15.36 5.59
CA LYS A 26 -23.49 15.12 5.39
C LYS A 26 -24.23 16.37 4.91
N ALA A 27 -23.88 17.54 5.45
CA ALA A 27 -24.46 18.81 5.02
C ALA A 27 -24.12 19.19 3.57
N GLU A 28 -22.87 18.88 3.14
CA GLU A 28 -22.36 19.21 1.82
C GLU A 28 -22.76 18.23 0.74
N LYS A 29 -23.11 16.99 1.09
CA LYS A 29 -23.51 15.90 0.17
C LYS A 29 -22.55 15.73 -1.01
N PRO A 30 -21.24 15.57 -0.77
CA PRO A 30 -20.28 15.45 -1.87
C PRO A 30 -20.40 14.08 -2.55
N ASP A 31 -20.06 14.03 -3.84
CA ASP A 31 -19.98 12.77 -4.58
C ASP A 31 -18.72 11.98 -4.27
N LEU A 32 -17.69 12.65 -3.77
CA LEU A 32 -16.40 12.06 -3.41
C LEU A 32 -15.78 12.83 -2.24
N PHE A 33 -15.26 12.10 -1.28
CA PHE A 33 -14.46 12.62 -0.18
C PHE A 33 -12.99 12.23 -0.36
N LEU A 34 -12.10 13.23 -0.37
CA LEU A 34 -10.65 13.04 -0.50
C LEU A 34 -9.95 13.46 0.80
N ALA A 35 -9.07 12.62 1.31
CA ALA A 35 -8.23 12.95 2.45
C ALA A 35 -6.73 12.76 2.12
N GLY A 36 -5.89 13.61 2.66
CA GLY A 36 -4.45 13.55 2.42
C GLY A 36 -4.00 14.23 1.11
N PRO A 37 -2.85 13.83 0.52
CA PRO A 37 -2.03 12.67 0.87
C PRO A 37 -1.25 12.82 2.19
N ALA A 38 -1.15 11.73 2.93
CA ALA A 38 -0.52 11.69 4.24
C ALA A 38 0.95 11.22 4.20
N PHE A 39 1.39 10.64 3.10
CA PHE A 39 2.74 10.07 3.00
C PHE A 39 3.04 9.13 4.18
N ASN A 40 4.14 9.31 4.89
CA ASN A 40 4.47 8.55 6.09
C ASN A 40 4.23 9.34 7.40
N ALA A 41 3.39 10.37 7.38
CA ALA A 41 2.96 11.05 8.60
C ALA A 41 1.93 10.20 9.33
N GLY A 42 2.39 9.41 10.31
CA GLY A 42 1.62 8.32 10.92
C GLY A 42 0.26 8.74 11.49
N ARG A 43 0.22 9.74 12.40
CA ARG A 43 -1.04 10.24 12.98
C ARG A 43 -1.98 10.83 11.93
N TYR A 44 -1.43 11.59 10.99
CA TYR A 44 -2.23 12.19 9.93
C TYR A 44 -2.81 11.14 8.98
N GLY A 45 -2.02 10.11 8.61
CA GLY A 45 -2.51 9.01 7.79
C GLY A 45 -3.58 8.18 8.48
N TYR A 46 -3.40 7.91 9.78
CA TYR A 46 -4.43 7.26 10.59
C TYR A 46 -5.74 8.07 10.59
N ALA A 47 -5.67 9.38 10.83
CA ALA A 47 -6.83 10.26 10.80
C ALA A 47 -7.51 10.25 9.42
N CYS A 48 -6.74 10.40 8.33
CA CYS A 48 -7.26 10.35 6.97
C CYS A 48 -8.00 9.05 6.66
N ALA A 49 -7.39 7.90 7.01
CA ALA A 49 -7.98 6.59 6.74
C ALA A 49 -9.23 6.34 7.59
N THR A 50 -9.19 6.68 8.88
CA THR A 50 -10.31 6.53 9.81
C THR A 50 -11.51 7.37 9.39
N ILE A 51 -11.30 8.62 8.97
CA ILE A 51 -12.37 9.48 8.48
C ILE A 51 -12.90 8.99 7.14
N CYS A 52 -12.06 8.60 6.20
CA CYS A 52 -12.51 8.00 4.94
C CYS A 52 -13.41 6.79 5.21
N LYS A 53 -12.99 5.90 6.10
CA LYS A 53 -13.78 4.72 6.46
C LYS A 53 -15.14 5.11 7.05
N ALA A 54 -15.17 6.06 7.99
CA ALA A 54 -16.42 6.52 8.59
C ALA A 54 -17.36 7.18 7.57
N VAL A 55 -16.84 8.04 6.70
CA VAL A 55 -17.62 8.69 5.64
C VAL A 55 -18.21 7.66 4.67
N GLN A 56 -17.44 6.65 4.32
CA GLN A 56 -17.92 5.57 3.45
C GLN A 56 -19.01 4.74 4.13
N ASP A 57 -18.78 4.30 5.37
CA ASP A 57 -19.69 3.39 6.07
C ASP A 57 -20.98 4.07 6.51
N GLU A 58 -20.91 5.32 7.00
CA GLU A 58 -22.06 6.00 7.60
C GLU A 58 -22.84 6.83 6.59
N LEU A 59 -22.16 7.36 5.55
CA LEU A 59 -22.79 8.26 4.58
C LEU A 59 -22.90 7.66 3.15
N GLY A 60 -22.24 6.52 2.89
CA GLY A 60 -22.23 5.91 1.56
C GLY A 60 -21.50 6.73 0.50
N VAL A 61 -20.73 7.73 0.91
CA VAL A 61 -19.97 8.59 0.00
C VAL A 61 -18.71 7.87 -0.46
N LYS A 62 -18.37 7.95 -1.74
CA LYS A 62 -17.10 7.43 -2.26
C LYS A 62 -15.93 8.13 -1.59
N VAL A 63 -14.89 7.38 -1.25
CA VAL A 63 -13.73 7.91 -0.52
C VAL A 63 -12.42 7.53 -1.21
N LEU A 64 -11.42 8.38 -1.05
CA LEU A 64 -10.06 8.13 -1.53
C LEU A 64 -9.06 8.85 -0.62
N THR A 65 -7.99 8.17 -0.27
CA THR A 65 -6.85 8.78 0.43
C THR A 65 -5.53 8.36 -0.22
N GLY A 66 -4.43 8.94 0.20
CA GLY A 66 -3.10 8.59 -0.29
C GLY A 66 -2.10 8.56 0.85
N MET A 67 -1.29 7.51 0.93
CA MET A 67 -0.24 7.38 1.95
C MET A 67 0.83 6.37 1.55
N TYR A 68 1.92 6.36 2.29
CA TYR A 68 2.97 5.36 2.17
C TYR A 68 2.53 4.02 2.77
N GLU A 69 3.06 2.93 2.27
CA GLU A 69 2.61 1.57 2.63
C GLU A 69 2.82 1.19 4.11
N GLU A 70 3.81 1.80 4.79
CA GLU A 70 4.09 1.60 6.21
C GLU A 70 3.31 2.57 7.12
N ASN A 71 2.49 3.46 6.56
CA ASN A 71 1.67 4.35 7.37
C ASN A 71 0.59 3.54 8.11
N PRO A 72 0.36 3.78 9.42
CA PRO A 72 -0.68 3.06 10.18
C PRO A 72 -2.07 3.08 9.53
N GLY A 73 -2.42 4.17 8.82
CA GLY A 73 -3.68 4.25 8.09
C GLY A 73 -3.80 3.24 6.93
N ALA A 74 -2.69 2.69 6.44
CA ALA A 74 -2.67 1.70 5.37
C ALA A 74 -3.27 0.34 5.79
N ASP A 75 -3.46 0.09 7.08
CA ASP A 75 -4.16 -1.10 7.58
C ASP A 75 -5.61 -1.16 7.08
N LEU A 76 -6.20 -0.02 6.72
CA LEU A 76 -7.56 0.07 6.17
C LEU A 76 -7.63 -0.13 4.64
N LYS A 77 -6.52 -0.45 3.97
CA LYS A 77 -6.47 -0.62 2.50
C LYS A 77 -7.45 -1.65 1.93
N ASN A 78 -7.88 -2.61 2.73
CA ASN A 78 -8.87 -3.61 2.30
C ASN A 78 -10.32 -3.08 2.36
N SER A 79 -10.53 -1.94 2.99
CA SER A 79 -11.85 -1.35 3.20
C SER A 79 -12.08 -0.07 2.40
N ILE A 80 -11.03 0.69 2.15
CA ILE A 80 -11.08 1.97 1.42
C ILE A 80 -10.01 2.03 0.34
N LEU A 81 -10.19 2.91 -0.65
CA LEU A 81 -9.19 3.14 -1.68
C LEU A 81 -8.06 4.03 -1.17
N ILE A 82 -6.84 3.51 -1.20
CA ILE A 82 -5.63 4.22 -0.78
C ILE A 82 -4.64 4.24 -1.95
N VAL A 83 -4.27 5.42 -2.43
CA VAL A 83 -3.20 5.57 -3.42
C VAL A 83 -1.84 5.39 -2.74
N SER A 84 -0.98 4.56 -3.32
CA SER A 84 0.39 4.41 -2.85
C SER A 84 1.20 5.67 -3.13
N THR A 85 1.85 6.20 -2.10
CA THR A 85 2.72 7.38 -2.22
C THR A 85 4.15 7.06 -1.81
N ALA A 86 5.07 7.96 -2.14
CA ALA A 86 6.43 7.90 -1.59
C ALA A 86 6.42 8.10 -0.07
N ASN A 87 7.52 7.72 0.59
CA ASN A 87 7.70 7.88 2.03
C ASN A 87 7.77 9.35 2.50
N SER A 88 7.94 10.30 1.59
CA SER A 88 8.14 11.72 1.90
C SER A 88 7.21 12.61 1.10
N ALA A 89 6.82 13.75 1.69
CA ALA A 89 6.05 14.82 1.05
C ALA A 89 6.73 15.42 -0.21
N ALA A 90 8.03 15.20 -0.40
CA ALA A 90 8.72 15.50 -1.66
C ALA A 90 8.07 14.78 -2.86
N GLY A 91 7.37 13.67 -2.61
CA GLY A 91 6.59 12.93 -3.60
C GLY A 91 5.27 13.58 -4.03
N MET A 92 4.89 14.74 -3.51
CA MET A 92 3.60 15.41 -3.78
C MET A 92 3.31 15.58 -5.27
N ARG A 93 4.32 15.94 -6.07
CA ARG A 93 4.19 16.13 -7.53
C ARG A 93 3.75 14.86 -8.27
N LYS A 94 3.97 13.68 -7.69
CA LYS A 94 3.50 12.39 -8.22
C LYS A 94 2.20 11.95 -7.55
N ALA A 95 2.07 12.16 -6.24
CA ALA A 95 0.91 11.71 -5.46
C ALA A 95 -0.38 12.44 -5.88
N ALA A 96 -0.36 13.76 -6.01
CA ALA A 96 -1.56 14.52 -6.34
C ALA A 96 -2.15 14.15 -7.71
N PRO A 97 -1.38 14.06 -8.82
CA PRO A 97 -1.91 13.58 -10.09
C PRO A 97 -2.42 12.13 -10.04
N ALA A 98 -1.76 11.24 -9.29
CA ALA A 98 -2.20 9.86 -9.15
C ALA A 98 -3.55 9.77 -8.42
N MET A 99 -3.71 10.52 -7.32
CA MET A 99 -4.98 10.64 -6.61
C MET A 99 -6.08 11.23 -7.50
N ALA A 100 -5.78 12.29 -8.25
CA ALA A 100 -6.73 12.90 -9.16
C ALA A 100 -7.18 11.94 -10.27
N LYS A 101 -6.24 11.19 -10.87
CA LYS A 101 -6.55 10.18 -11.89
C LYS A 101 -7.48 9.11 -11.36
N LEU A 102 -7.19 8.55 -10.19
CA LEU A 102 -8.03 7.53 -9.58
C LEU A 102 -9.38 8.09 -9.15
N ALA A 103 -9.41 9.30 -8.57
CA ALA A 103 -10.64 10.02 -8.22
C ALA A 103 -11.57 10.17 -9.42
N MET A 104 -11.05 10.60 -10.56
CA MET A 104 -11.85 10.74 -11.79
C MET A 104 -12.42 9.41 -12.27
N LYS A 105 -11.68 8.31 -12.17
CA LYS A 105 -12.15 6.96 -12.50
C LYS A 105 -13.31 6.54 -11.59
N VAL A 106 -13.13 6.74 -10.29
CA VAL A 106 -14.15 6.44 -9.26
C VAL A 106 -15.41 7.27 -9.48
N MET A 107 -15.26 8.57 -9.79
CA MET A 107 -16.38 9.46 -10.03
C MET A 107 -17.19 9.06 -11.27
N LYS A 108 -16.53 8.67 -12.33
CA LYS A 108 -17.20 8.19 -13.57
C LYS A 108 -17.85 6.81 -13.41
N GLY A 109 -17.63 6.12 -12.30
CA GLY A 109 -18.10 4.74 -12.10
C GLY A 109 -17.38 3.72 -12.99
N GLU A 110 -16.20 4.04 -13.48
CA GLU A 110 -15.39 3.13 -14.28
C GLU A 110 -14.90 1.97 -13.43
N LYS A 111 -14.85 0.77 -14.01
CA LYS A 111 -14.31 -0.40 -13.33
C LYS A 111 -12.80 -0.19 -13.07
N LEU A 112 -12.40 -0.38 -11.84
CA LEU A 112 -10.97 -0.35 -11.48
C LEU A 112 -10.27 -1.59 -12.04
N GLY A 113 -9.10 -1.37 -12.62
CA GLY A 113 -8.17 -2.41 -13.05
C GLY A 113 -7.34 -2.97 -11.89
N ALA A 114 -6.23 -3.60 -12.23
CA ALA A 114 -5.28 -4.07 -11.21
C ALA A 114 -4.66 -2.87 -10.46
N SER A 115 -4.31 -3.09 -9.19
CA SER A 115 -3.72 -2.05 -8.34
C SER A 115 -2.45 -1.42 -8.94
N VAL A 116 -1.66 -2.23 -9.64
CA VAL A 116 -0.46 -1.80 -10.38
C VAL A 116 -0.78 -0.82 -11.54
N GLU A 117 -1.94 -0.97 -12.17
CA GLU A 117 -2.37 -0.11 -13.30
C GLU A 117 -2.99 1.20 -12.84
N ASP A 118 -3.79 1.12 -11.79
CA ASP A 118 -4.58 2.24 -11.27
C ASP A 118 -3.91 2.96 -10.08
N GLY A 119 -2.81 2.42 -9.56
CA GLY A 119 -1.98 3.09 -8.56
C GLY A 119 -2.53 3.08 -7.13
N TYR A 120 -3.53 2.25 -6.84
CA TYR A 120 -3.99 2.07 -5.46
C TYR A 120 -3.26 0.92 -4.77
N MET A 121 -3.25 0.90 -3.44
CA MET A 121 -2.64 -0.17 -2.65
C MET A 121 -3.34 -1.50 -2.88
N ASN A 122 -2.55 -2.56 -2.99
CA ASN A 122 -3.08 -3.91 -3.16
C ASN A 122 -3.96 -4.30 -1.95
N GLN A 123 -5.21 -4.65 -2.25
CA GLN A 123 -6.22 -5.02 -1.26
C GLN A 123 -6.19 -6.50 -0.88
N GLY A 124 -5.18 -7.24 -1.34
CA GLY A 124 -5.05 -8.66 -1.03
C GLY A 124 -6.08 -9.57 -1.72
N ILE A 125 -6.87 -9.03 -2.64
CA ILE A 125 -7.83 -9.82 -3.41
C ILE A 125 -7.06 -10.68 -4.41
N ARG A 126 -7.11 -11.99 -4.22
CA ARG A 126 -6.53 -12.96 -5.14
C ARG A 126 -7.62 -13.47 -6.08
N VAL A 127 -7.43 -13.22 -7.36
CA VAL A 127 -8.31 -13.75 -8.41
C VAL A 127 -7.52 -14.79 -9.19
N ASN A 128 -8.05 -16.01 -9.27
CA ASN A 128 -7.50 -17.02 -10.16
C ASN A 128 -7.76 -16.60 -11.59
N PHE A 129 -6.70 -16.55 -12.39
CA PHE A 129 -6.86 -16.33 -13.81
C PHE A 129 -6.12 -17.41 -14.60
N PHE A 130 -6.69 -17.81 -15.72
CA PHE A 130 -6.15 -18.87 -16.56
C PHE A 130 -5.58 -18.23 -17.83
N ASP A 131 -4.28 -18.44 -18.04
CA ASP A 131 -3.60 -18.05 -19.27
C ASP A 131 -3.82 -19.10 -20.36
N LYS A 132 -3.63 -18.71 -21.62
CA LYS A 132 -3.70 -19.61 -22.80
C LYS A 132 -2.68 -20.75 -22.71
N ASP A 133 -1.49 -20.45 -22.25
CA ASP A 133 -0.41 -21.42 -22.08
C ASP A 133 -0.26 -21.82 -20.61
N ARG A 134 -0.10 -23.12 -20.36
CA ARG A 134 0.20 -23.62 -19.02
C ARG A 134 1.53 -23.08 -18.52
N GLY A 135 1.66 -22.86 -17.19
CA GLY A 135 2.88 -22.35 -16.57
C GLY A 135 4.15 -23.17 -16.94
N SER A 136 4.03 -24.50 -17.03
CA SER A 136 5.12 -25.37 -17.48
C SER A 136 5.61 -25.03 -18.88
N LYS A 137 4.70 -24.78 -19.83
CA LYS A 137 5.04 -24.39 -21.19
C LYS A 137 5.74 -23.04 -21.25
N ARG A 138 5.26 -22.07 -20.46
CA ARG A 138 5.88 -20.75 -20.34
C ARG A 138 7.29 -20.83 -19.74
N ALA A 139 7.47 -21.64 -18.69
CA ALA A 139 8.77 -21.87 -18.07
C ALA A 139 9.78 -22.50 -19.04
N VAL A 140 9.38 -23.53 -19.81
CA VAL A 140 10.23 -24.13 -20.82
C VAL A 140 10.59 -23.13 -21.92
N LYS A 141 9.63 -22.32 -22.39
CA LYS A 141 9.88 -21.26 -23.39
C LYS A 141 10.89 -20.23 -22.87
N MET A 142 10.76 -19.80 -21.63
CA MET A 142 11.72 -18.89 -20.98
C MET A 142 13.12 -19.52 -20.92
N LEU A 143 13.24 -20.79 -20.52
CA LEU A 143 14.50 -21.53 -20.48
C LEU A 143 15.14 -21.62 -21.86
N LEU A 144 14.39 -21.99 -22.90
CA LEU A 144 14.89 -22.07 -24.28
C LEU A 144 15.37 -20.72 -24.78
N ASN A 145 14.69 -19.64 -24.49
CA ASN A 145 15.14 -18.29 -24.82
C ASN A 145 16.46 -17.96 -24.12
N LYS A 146 16.57 -18.29 -22.82
CA LYS A 146 17.81 -18.09 -22.06
C LYS A 146 18.99 -18.89 -22.65
N LEU A 147 18.78 -20.14 -22.99
CA LEU A 147 19.82 -21.01 -23.58
C LEU A 147 20.23 -20.56 -24.99
N ALA A 148 19.34 -19.89 -25.69
CA ALA A 148 19.61 -19.36 -27.04
C ALA A 148 20.07 -17.90 -27.05
N ASP A 149 20.43 -17.33 -25.88
CA ASP A 149 20.82 -15.93 -25.67
C ASP A 149 19.80 -14.92 -26.25
N LYS A 150 18.53 -15.29 -26.27
CA LYS A 150 17.42 -14.42 -26.68
C LYS A 150 16.88 -13.64 -25.49
N PRO A 151 16.31 -12.44 -25.72
CA PRO A 151 15.64 -11.69 -24.67
C PRO A 151 14.53 -12.52 -24.00
N PHE A 152 14.51 -12.54 -22.69
CA PHE A 152 13.45 -13.14 -21.89
C PHE A 152 13.18 -12.31 -20.63
N THR A 153 11.98 -12.40 -20.11
CA THR A 153 11.59 -11.82 -18.83
C THR A 153 11.10 -12.92 -17.90
N THR A 154 11.41 -12.80 -16.62
CA THR A 154 10.81 -13.64 -15.60
C THR A 154 9.41 -13.15 -15.32
N GLU A 155 8.43 -14.04 -15.18
CA GLU A 155 7.04 -13.68 -14.85
C GLU A 155 6.94 -13.11 -13.42
N TYR A 156 7.88 -13.46 -12.58
CA TYR A 156 7.98 -12.96 -11.22
C TYR A 156 9.31 -12.22 -11.04
N PRO A 157 9.29 -11.02 -10.44
CA PRO A 157 10.52 -10.29 -10.19
C PRO A 157 11.47 -11.11 -9.32
N MET A 158 12.70 -11.27 -9.78
CA MET A 158 13.72 -11.91 -8.96
C MET A 158 14.08 -11.01 -7.78
N PRO A 159 14.12 -11.54 -6.55
CA PRO A 159 14.55 -10.75 -5.41
C PRO A 159 16.00 -10.32 -5.58
N SER A 160 16.29 -9.09 -5.19
CA SER A 160 17.66 -8.58 -5.11
C SER A 160 18.11 -8.63 -3.65
N PHE A 161 19.24 -9.24 -3.41
CA PHE A 161 19.83 -9.36 -2.07
C PHE A 161 21.15 -8.61 -2.03
N ASP A 162 21.42 -7.96 -0.91
CA ASP A 162 22.74 -7.39 -0.64
C ASP A 162 23.78 -8.52 -0.54
N ARG A 163 24.88 -8.36 -1.26
CA ARG A 163 26.00 -9.28 -1.14
C ARG A 163 26.84 -8.90 0.06
N VAL A 164 26.80 -9.75 1.07
CA VAL A 164 27.67 -9.64 2.24
C VAL A 164 28.92 -10.50 1.97
N ALA A 165 30.10 -9.89 2.07
CA ALA A 165 31.34 -10.62 1.95
C ALA A 165 31.46 -11.64 3.10
N PRO A 166 31.83 -12.90 2.82
CA PRO A 166 32.02 -13.88 3.89
C PRO A 166 33.16 -13.44 4.80
N ASN A 167 33.00 -13.66 6.10
CA ASN A 167 34.06 -13.42 7.07
C ASN A 167 35.23 -14.40 6.82
N PRO A 168 36.45 -14.03 7.23
CA PRO A 168 37.59 -14.96 7.20
C PRO A 168 37.31 -16.28 7.95
N ALA A 169 37.88 -17.36 7.50
CA ALA A 169 37.73 -18.65 8.15
C ALA A 169 38.17 -18.60 9.63
N ILE A 170 37.38 -19.24 10.48
CA ILE A 170 37.69 -19.36 11.92
C ILE A 170 38.95 -20.25 12.07
N LYS A 171 40.01 -19.69 12.61
CA LYS A 171 41.30 -20.40 12.79
C LYS A 171 41.34 -21.35 13.99
N ASP A 172 40.55 -21.03 15.02
CA ASP A 172 40.52 -21.80 16.27
C ASP A 172 39.09 -21.83 16.83
N LEU A 173 38.43 -22.95 16.70
CA LEU A 173 37.07 -23.14 17.18
C LEU A 173 36.95 -23.08 18.70
N SER A 174 38.01 -23.41 19.43
CA SER A 174 38.01 -23.38 20.91
C SER A 174 37.86 -21.95 21.47
N LYS A 175 38.21 -20.96 20.68
CA LYS A 175 38.13 -19.51 21.00
C LYS A 175 37.00 -18.77 20.31
N ALA A 176 36.19 -19.49 19.55
CA ALA A 176 35.12 -18.89 18.78
C ALA A 176 33.79 -18.82 19.57
N THR A 177 33.13 -17.70 19.50
CA THR A 177 31.71 -17.58 19.94
C THR A 177 30.81 -17.72 18.72
N ILE A 178 29.94 -18.73 18.76
CA ILE A 178 28.98 -18.99 17.67
C ILE A 178 27.61 -18.53 18.11
N ALA A 179 27.03 -17.62 17.34
CA ALA A 179 25.62 -17.23 17.47
C ALA A 179 24.80 -17.97 16.44
N LEU A 180 23.83 -18.76 16.87
CA LEU A 180 22.87 -19.41 16.00
C LEU A 180 21.62 -18.54 15.92
N CYS A 181 21.43 -17.90 14.78
CA CYS A 181 20.25 -17.07 14.54
C CYS A 181 19.25 -17.83 13.66
N THR A 182 18.01 -17.90 14.09
CA THR A 182 16.94 -18.50 13.30
C THR A 182 15.76 -17.50 13.22
N SER A 183 15.00 -17.55 12.13
CA SER A 183 13.71 -16.90 12.08
C SER A 183 12.69 -17.81 12.77
N GLY A 184 12.13 -17.37 13.90
CA GLY A 184 11.13 -18.11 14.65
C GLY A 184 10.03 -17.21 15.15
N GLY A 185 8.83 -17.77 15.36
CA GLY A 185 7.73 -17.06 16.01
C GLY A 185 7.95 -16.98 17.53
N ILE A 186 7.60 -15.86 18.15
CA ILE A 186 7.49 -15.75 19.61
C ILE A 186 6.11 -16.29 19.98
N VAL A 187 6.08 -17.35 20.76
CA VAL A 187 4.82 -17.91 21.30
C VAL A 187 4.75 -17.52 22.78
N PRO A 188 3.70 -16.82 23.22
CA PRO A 188 3.48 -16.55 24.64
C PRO A 188 3.31 -17.88 25.39
N LYS A 189 3.89 -17.98 26.59
CA LYS A 189 3.68 -19.12 27.49
C LYS A 189 2.26 -19.13 28.02
#